data_08760ebf5cba67071eda62c517a061cf
#
_entry.id   08760ebf5cba67071eda62c517a061cf
#
_cell.length_a   1.000
_cell.length_b   1.000
_cell.length_c   1.000
_cell.angle_alpha   90.00
_cell.angle_beta   90.00
_cell.angle_gamma   90.00
#
_symmetry.space_group_name_H-M   'P 1'
#
loop_
_entity.id
_entity.type
_entity.pdbx_description
1 polymer ?
#
loop_
_entity_poly.entity_id
_entity_poly.type
_entity_poly.pdbx_seq_one_letter_code
_entity_poly.pdbx_strand_id
1 'polypeptide(L)'
;GSEMCIRDRFRLMLQPVVENSLLHALRGNERGYMKVRARRIGDKVNLRVIDNGDGMTREELEALRKRIADRNSRSIGLTNLDRRLRLRYPEETGLRICSIKNLGTSVSFCIPYKKYTPDAPQTGKTE
;
A
#
# COMPACT_ATOMS: atom_id res chain seq x y z
N GLY A 1 -6.62 24.50 -6.63
CA GLY A 1 -6.22 23.75 -6.26
C GLY A 1 -6.60 22.78 -5.22
N SER A 2 -7.18 21.95 -5.43
CA SER A 2 -7.56 21.07 -4.48
C SER A 2 -6.45 20.31 -3.93
N GLU A 3 -5.77 20.93 -3.04
CA GLU A 3 -4.81 20.19 -2.36
C GLU A 3 -5.44 19.22 -1.46
N MET A 4 -5.09 18.00 -1.67
CA MET A 4 -5.55 16.94 -0.84
C MET A 4 -4.70 16.93 0.41
N CYS A 5 -5.31 16.85 1.58
CA CYS A 5 -4.54 16.78 2.80
C CYS A 5 -3.84 15.42 2.90
N ILE A 6 -2.83 15.36 3.75
CA ILE A 6 -2.02 14.15 3.89
C ILE A 6 -2.89 12.96 4.29
N ARG A 7 -3.84 13.19 5.18
CA ARG A 7 -4.74 12.13 5.62
C ARG A 7 -5.51 11.53 4.46
N ASP A 8 -6.02 12.38 3.57
CA ASP A 8 -6.78 11.91 2.43
C ASP A 8 -5.89 11.17 1.43
N ARG A 9 -4.65 11.62 1.28
CA ARG A 9 -3.71 10.91 0.42
C ARG A 9 -3.43 9.51 0.93
N PHE A 10 -3.20 9.37 2.23
CA PHE A 10 -2.96 8.07 2.81
C PHE A 10 -4.18 7.17 2.64
N ARG A 11 -5.36 7.74 2.85
CA ARG A 11 -6.59 6.97 2.69
C ARG A 11 -6.73 6.44 1.27
N LEU A 12 -6.49 7.28 0.28
CA LEU A 12 -6.62 6.85 -1.11
C LEU A 12 -5.58 5.83 -1.50
N MET A 13 -4.39 5.92 -0.93
CA MET A 13 -3.35 4.94 -1.22
C MET A 13 -3.59 3.62 -0.50
N LEU A 14 -4.13 3.67 0.71
CA LEU A 14 -4.38 2.48 1.49
C LEU A 14 -5.65 1.74 1.06
N GLN A 15 -6.60 2.44 0.49
CA GLN A 15 -7.89 1.85 0.17
C GLN A 15 -7.79 0.59 -0.68
N PRO A 16 -7.01 0.56 -1.78
CA PRO A 16 -6.91 -0.68 -2.55
C PRO A 16 -6.32 -1.83 -1.76
N VAL A 17 -5.37 -1.54 -0.87
CA VAL A 17 -4.75 -2.58 -0.07
C VAL A 17 -5.73 -3.11 0.97
N VAL A 18 -6.44 -2.21 1.62
CA VAL A 18 -7.44 -2.57 2.61
C VAL A 18 -8.55 -3.40 1.97
N GLU A 19 -9.02 -2.97 0.81
CA GLU A 19 -10.07 -3.71 0.11
C GLU A 19 -9.60 -5.10 -0.27
N ASN A 20 -8.37 -5.21 -0.72
CA ASN A 20 -7.79 -6.51 -1.05
C ASN A 20 -7.73 -7.43 0.16
N SER A 21 -7.30 -6.90 1.31
CA SER A 21 -7.23 -7.68 2.53
C SER A 21 -8.62 -8.10 3.01
N LEU A 22 -9.58 -7.20 2.94
CA LEU A 22 -10.94 -7.53 3.34
C LEU A 22 -11.51 -8.65 2.47
N LEU A 23 -11.26 -8.59 1.18
CA LEU A 23 -11.75 -9.59 0.26
C LEU A 23 -11.14 -10.95 0.51
N HIS A 24 -9.84 -10.99 0.78
CA HIS A 24 -9.11 -12.25 0.86
C HIS A 24 -8.92 -12.77 2.28
N ALA A 25 -8.94 -11.87 3.28
CA ALA A 25 -8.68 -12.28 4.65
C ALA A 25 -9.94 -12.60 5.43
N LEU A 26 -10.98 -11.79 5.24
CA LEU A 26 -12.15 -11.90 6.11
C LEU A 26 -13.27 -12.72 5.51
N ARG A 27 -13.13 -13.06 4.25
CA ARG A 27 -14.19 -13.80 3.56
C ARG A 27 -14.26 -15.22 4.11
N GLY A 28 -15.38 -15.55 4.75
CA GLY A 28 -15.58 -16.88 5.26
C GLY A 28 -14.72 -17.23 6.46
N ASN A 29 -14.03 -16.25 7.05
CA ASN A 29 -13.16 -16.49 8.18
C ASN A 29 -13.66 -15.70 9.38
N GLU A 30 -14.26 -16.36 10.34
CA GLU A 30 -14.82 -15.70 11.51
C GLU A 30 -13.74 -15.08 12.40
N ARG A 31 -12.51 -15.57 12.31
CA ARG A 31 -11.40 -15.03 13.09
C ARG A 31 -10.45 -14.19 12.25
N GLY A 32 -10.94 -13.76 11.09
CA GLY A 32 -10.13 -12.92 10.24
C GLY A 32 -9.90 -11.55 10.85
N TYR A 33 -8.68 -11.04 10.70
CA TYR A 33 -8.37 -9.69 11.14
C TYR A 33 -7.44 -9.03 10.14
N MET A 34 -7.41 -7.73 10.22
CA MET A 34 -6.55 -6.91 9.40
C MET A 34 -5.99 -5.82 10.30
N LYS A 35 -4.71 -5.54 10.17
CA LYS A 35 -4.06 -4.45 10.90
C LYS A 35 -3.40 -3.51 9.92
N VAL A 36 -3.53 -2.23 10.19
CA VAL A 36 -2.86 -1.20 9.41
C VAL A 36 -1.83 -0.54 10.31
N ARG A 37 -0.59 -0.47 9.83
CA ARG A 37 0.50 0.17 10.58
C ARG A 37 1.12 1.25 9.74
N ALA A 38 1.48 2.34 10.41
CA ALA A 38 2.24 3.41 9.80
C ALA A 38 3.45 3.64 10.69
N ARG A 39 4.65 3.61 10.12
CA ARG A 39 5.87 3.76 10.88
C ARG A 39 6.82 4.68 10.16
N ARG A 40 7.28 5.70 10.87
CA ARG A 40 8.28 6.59 10.30
C ARG A 40 9.66 5.97 10.47
N ILE A 41 10.41 5.92 9.38
CA ILE A 41 11.77 5.42 9.37
C ILE A 41 12.61 6.48 8.66
N GLY A 42 13.31 7.30 9.43
CA GLY A 42 14.09 8.38 8.86
C GLY A 42 13.20 9.35 8.09
N ASP A 43 13.49 9.52 6.80
CA ASP A 43 12.75 10.43 5.94
C ASP A 43 11.57 9.77 5.25
N LYS A 44 11.20 8.58 5.66
CA LYS A 44 10.16 7.83 4.99
C LYS A 44 9.11 7.37 5.98
N VAL A 45 7.91 7.13 5.47
CA VAL A 45 6.86 6.47 6.23
C VAL A 45 6.58 5.14 5.56
N ASN A 46 6.65 4.08 6.33
CA ASN A 46 6.28 2.75 5.86
C ASN A 46 4.85 2.48 6.27
N LEU A 47 4.01 2.21 5.29
CA LEU A 47 2.62 1.85 5.52
C LEU A 47 2.46 0.37 5.22
N ARG A 48 1.86 -0.36 6.14
CA ARG A 48 1.74 -1.80 6.02
C ARG A 48 0.35 -2.26 6.42
N VAL A 49 -0.22 -3.14 5.61
CA VAL A 49 -1.49 -3.78 5.91
C VAL A 49 -1.22 -5.26 6.05
N ILE A 50 -1.55 -5.82 7.21
CA ILE A 50 -1.29 -7.21 7.54
C ILE A 50 -2.62 -7.90 7.79
N ASP A 51 -2.81 -9.08 7.22
CA ASP A 51 -4.01 -9.86 7.49
C ASP A 51 -3.63 -11.30 7.81
N ASN A 52 -4.57 -12.01 8.39
CA ASN A 52 -4.42 -13.43 8.69
C ASN A 52 -5.29 -14.29 7.77
N GLY A 53 -5.43 -13.88 6.52
CA GLY A 53 -6.19 -14.65 5.54
C GLY A 53 -5.48 -15.93 5.14
N ASP A 54 -5.93 -16.48 4.03
CA ASP A 54 -5.41 -17.76 3.56
C ASP A 54 -3.95 -17.71 3.14
N GLY A 55 -3.45 -16.55 2.83
CA GLY A 55 -2.10 -16.43 2.30
C GLY A 55 -1.99 -17.00 0.91
N MET A 56 -0.77 -17.06 0.42
CA MET A 56 -0.49 -17.54 -0.93
C MET A 56 0.71 -18.45 -0.91
N THR A 57 0.67 -19.44 -1.80
CA THR A 57 1.85 -20.25 -2.05
C THR A 57 2.88 -19.38 -2.76
N ARG A 58 4.12 -19.88 -2.82
CA ARG A 58 5.18 -19.16 -3.51
C ARG A 58 4.81 -18.90 -4.97
N GLU A 59 4.22 -19.90 -5.62
CA GLU A 59 3.82 -19.76 -7.02
C GLU A 59 2.72 -18.73 -7.19
N GLU A 60 1.75 -18.74 -6.30
CA GLU A 60 0.67 -17.75 -6.35
C GLU A 60 1.20 -16.34 -6.14
N LEU A 61 2.12 -16.18 -5.19
CA LEU A 61 2.71 -14.89 -4.90
C LEU A 61 3.52 -14.37 -6.09
N GLU A 62 4.28 -15.24 -6.72
CA GLU A 62 5.05 -14.83 -7.89
C GLU A 62 4.15 -14.46 -9.06
N ALA A 63 3.06 -15.19 -9.24
CA ALA A 63 2.10 -14.86 -10.28
C ALA A 63 1.48 -13.48 -10.02
N LEU A 64 1.15 -13.19 -8.78
CA LEU A 64 0.62 -11.88 -8.42
C LEU A 64 1.63 -10.77 -8.68
N ARG A 65 2.88 -10.99 -8.29
CA ARG A 65 3.93 -10.00 -8.51
C ARG A 65 4.12 -9.71 -9.99
N LYS A 66 4.08 -10.74 -10.82
CA LYS A 66 4.20 -10.54 -12.26
C LYS A 66 3.03 -9.76 -12.81
N ARG A 67 1.84 -10.05 -12.32
CA ARG A 67 0.64 -9.34 -12.78
C ARG A 67 0.69 -7.86 -12.39
N ILE A 68 1.18 -7.57 -11.20
CA ILE A 68 1.31 -6.20 -10.74
C ILE A 68 2.33 -5.45 -11.60
N ALA A 69 3.41 -6.11 -11.97
CA ALA A 69 4.46 -5.49 -12.76
C ALA A 69 4.10 -5.36 -14.25
N ASP A 70 3.11 -6.08 -14.71
CA ASP A 70 2.75 -6.09 -16.12
C ASP A 70 1.93 -4.86 -16.47
N ARG A 71 2.49 -4.00 -17.31
CA ARG A 71 1.82 -2.76 -17.71
C ARG A 71 0.58 -3.00 -18.53
N ASN A 72 0.47 -4.16 -19.15
CA ASN A 72 -0.69 -4.49 -19.97
C ASN A 72 -1.74 -5.25 -19.19
N SER A 73 -1.47 -5.53 -17.94
CA SER A 73 -2.44 -6.22 -17.10
C SER A 73 -3.66 -5.36 -16.88
N ARG A 74 -4.81 -5.98 -16.89
CA ARG A 74 -6.02 -5.26 -16.54
C ARG A 74 -5.91 -4.78 -15.12
N SER A 75 -6.42 -3.59 -14.91
CA SER A 75 -6.22 -2.95 -13.64
C SER A 75 -6.94 -3.69 -12.54
N ILE A 76 -6.17 -4.08 -11.56
CA ILE A 76 -6.69 -4.41 -10.25
C ILE A 76 -6.16 -3.32 -9.33
N GLY A 77 -6.79 -3.18 -8.19
CA GLY A 77 -6.43 -2.09 -7.29
C GLY A 77 -4.95 -2.03 -6.97
N LEU A 78 -4.34 -3.19 -6.69
CA LEU A 78 -2.93 -3.24 -6.34
C LEU A 78 -2.03 -2.83 -7.50
N THR A 79 -2.38 -3.24 -8.71
CA THR A 79 -1.62 -2.86 -9.89
C THR A 79 -1.63 -1.35 -10.09
N ASN A 80 -2.80 -0.75 -9.95
CA ASN A 80 -2.93 0.70 -10.10
C ASN A 80 -2.17 1.44 -9.02
N LEU A 81 -2.24 0.96 -7.80
CA LEU A 81 -1.50 1.57 -6.70
C LEU A 81 0.00 1.48 -6.94
N ASP A 82 0.48 0.32 -7.35
CA ASP A 82 1.90 0.14 -7.62
C ASP A 82 2.39 1.12 -8.68
N ARG A 83 1.61 1.29 -9.76
CA ARG A 83 1.96 2.25 -10.80
C ARG A 83 2.03 3.67 -10.26
N ARG A 84 1.03 4.08 -9.47
CA ARG A 84 1.02 5.41 -8.91
C ARG A 84 2.20 5.64 -8.00
N LEU A 85 2.54 4.64 -7.19
CA LEU A 85 3.68 4.75 -6.28
C LEU A 85 4.98 4.90 -7.05
N ARG A 86 5.17 4.13 -8.11
CA ARG A 86 6.42 4.19 -8.87
C ARG A 86 6.53 5.48 -9.66
N LEU A 87 5.41 6.00 -10.13
CA LEU A 87 5.42 7.28 -10.86
C LEU A 87 5.65 8.44 -9.91
N ARG A 88 5.03 8.42 -8.75
CA ARG A 88 5.13 9.52 -7.82
C ARG A 88 6.42 9.50 -7.02
N TYR A 89 6.89 8.33 -6.68
CA TYR A 89 8.07 8.15 -5.84
C TYR A 89 9.02 7.18 -6.52
N PRO A 90 9.67 7.61 -7.61
CA PRO A 90 10.51 6.68 -8.39
C PRO A 90 11.70 6.15 -7.62
N GLU A 91 12.12 6.81 -6.56
CA GLU A 91 13.21 6.32 -5.74
C GLU A 91 12.77 5.23 -4.76
N GLU A 92 11.48 4.98 -4.65
CA GLU A 92 10.98 3.92 -3.79
C GLU A 92 10.68 2.66 -4.60
N THR A 93 10.45 1.56 -3.91
CA THR A 93 10.33 0.27 -4.58
C THR A 93 8.91 -0.09 -5.02
N GLY A 94 7.93 0.76 -4.76
CA GLY A 94 6.55 0.43 -5.02
C GLY A 94 6.01 -0.52 -3.97
N LEU A 95 5.06 -1.36 -4.35
CA LEU A 95 4.45 -2.29 -3.41
C LEU A 95 5.37 -3.45 -3.11
N ARG A 96 5.36 -3.86 -1.84
CA ARG A 96 6.02 -5.07 -1.39
C ARG A 96 4.97 -6.00 -0.82
N ILE A 97 4.98 -7.24 -1.25
CA ILE A 97 4.00 -8.22 -0.82
C ILE A 97 4.72 -9.43 -0.29
N CYS A 98 4.37 -9.82 0.93
CA CYS A 98 4.86 -11.03 1.54
C CYS A 98 3.65 -11.86 1.94
N SER A 99 3.73 -13.15 1.73
CA SER A 99 2.60 -14.02 2.05
C SER A 99 3.09 -15.42 2.37
N ILE A 100 2.40 -16.06 3.32
CA ILE A 100 2.68 -17.43 3.69
C ILE A 100 1.35 -18.15 3.71
N LYS A 101 1.26 -19.24 2.97
CA LYS A 101 0.04 -20.01 2.88
C LYS A 101 -0.42 -20.45 4.25
N ASN A 102 -1.70 -20.24 4.53
CA ASN A 102 -2.36 -20.57 5.79
C ASN A 102 -1.98 -19.67 6.95
N LEU A 103 -1.19 -18.61 6.72
CA LEU A 103 -0.86 -17.64 7.75
C LEU A 103 -1.37 -16.24 7.45
N GLY A 104 -1.24 -15.80 6.22
CA GLY A 104 -1.73 -14.49 5.84
C GLY A 104 -0.83 -13.75 4.89
N THR A 105 -1.13 -12.47 4.71
CA THR A 105 -0.46 -11.62 3.74
C THR A 105 -0.13 -10.27 4.34
N SER A 106 1.00 -9.71 3.93
CA SER A 106 1.42 -8.38 4.30
C SER A 106 1.73 -7.60 3.04
N VAL A 107 1.09 -6.46 2.88
CA VAL A 107 1.34 -5.56 1.75
C VAL A 107 1.83 -4.24 2.33
N SER A 108 2.96 -3.76 1.83
CA SER A 108 3.54 -2.54 2.35
C SER A 108 4.14 -1.68 1.26
N PHE A 109 4.30 -0.41 1.56
CA PHE A 109 5.01 0.51 0.69
C PHE A 109 5.53 1.66 1.52
N CYS A 110 6.53 2.35 0.99
CA CYS A 110 7.12 3.51 1.64
C CYS A 110 6.86 4.75 0.82
N ILE A 111 6.63 5.84 1.49
CA ILE A 111 6.51 7.15 0.84
C ILE A 111 7.41 8.12 1.59
N PRO A 112 7.89 9.17 0.92
CA PRO A 112 8.70 10.17 1.61
C PRO A 112 7.89 10.89 2.67
N TYR A 113 8.52 11.19 3.78
CA TYR A 113 7.92 11.96 4.84
C TYR A 113 8.44 13.38 4.80
N LYS A 114 7.52 14.34 4.72
CA LYS A 114 7.89 15.73 4.82
C LYS A 114 7.09 16.36 5.94
N LYS A 115 7.80 16.84 6.92
CA LYS A 115 7.15 17.49 8.03
C LYS A 115 6.58 18.83 7.56
N TYR A 116 5.31 19.05 7.84
CA TYR A 116 4.70 20.32 7.53
C TYR A 116 5.24 21.38 8.49
N THR A 117 5.66 22.49 7.93
CA THR A 117 6.15 23.62 8.71
C THR A 117 5.25 24.81 8.44
N PRO A 118 4.36 25.14 9.34
CA PRO A 118 3.39 26.20 9.07
C PRO A 118 4.02 27.54 8.79
N ASP A 119 5.20 27.78 9.34
CA ASP A 119 5.87 29.06 9.14
C ASP A 119 6.69 29.11 7.88
N ALA A 120 6.80 28.02 7.17
CA ALA A 120 7.56 28.03 5.94
C ALA A 120 6.84 28.87 4.90
N PRO A 121 7.57 29.50 4.03
CA PRO A 121 6.94 30.22 2.95
C PRO A 121 6.03 29.29 2.21
N GLN A 122 4.88 29.78 1.95
CA GLN A 122 3.91 28.90 1.39
C GLN A 122 4.08 28.78 -0.03
N THR A 123 4.98 28.08 -0.35
CA THR A 123 4.94 27.70 -1.65
C THR A 123 4.16 26.53 -1.60
N GLY A 124 3.24 26.61 -1.31
CA GLY A 124 2.54 25.57 -1.29
C GLY A 124 2.61 24.48 -0.48
N LYS A 125 2.65 24.10 -0.05
CA LYS A 125 2.57 23.43 0.60
C LYS A 125 2.46 22.49 0.87
N THR A 126 2.26 21.99 0.97
CA THR A 126 2.23 21.23 1.57
C THR A 126 2.20 20.14 1.35
N GLU A 127 2.46 19.59 1.30
CA GLU A 127 2.42 18.53 1.16
C GLU A 127 2.54 17.80 1.42
#